data_72f16dfd205a3561881af5f44392461f
#
_entry.id   72f16dfd205a3561881af5f44392461f
#
_cell.length_a   1.000
_cell.length_b   1.000
_cell.length_c   1.000
_cell.angle_alpha   90.00
_cell.angle_beta   90.00
_cell.angle_gamma   90.00
#
_symmetry.space_group_name_H-M   'P 1'
#
loop_
_entity.id
_entity.type
_entity.pdbx_description
1 polymer ?
#
loop_
_entity_poly.entity_id
_entity_poly.type
_entity_poly.pdbx_seq_one_letter_code
_entity_poly.pdbx_strand_id
1 'polypeptide(L)'
;EHIMKGDSINLSVAYIARMMLQEKALEYYFSQGKKSINMRGMSSMLIHYINKYGAEPYDSYEDKKDINYKVLCRKVEQVCNGAIAKGAGIAKLKEELNDLFDSELGYMPAQQIHMLGAEYTPLEFAHSVCYPEEYVALTSFTHHPFREYFSLEVADNQLHDEFLNIPIDELMLHIQKAIENGHPVCWEGDISE
;
A
#
# COMPACT_ATOMS: atom_id res chain seq x y z
N GLU A 1 -14.83 8.58 -4.39
CA GLU A 1 -16.00 9.25 -5.03
C GLU A 1 -16.95 9.90 -4.01
N HIS A 2 -17.22 9.27 -2.89
CA HIS A 2 -18.21 9.74 -1.91
C HIS A 2 -17.76 10.96 -1.11
N ILE A 3 -16.49 11.09 -0.85
CA ILE A 3 -15.93 12.08 0.08
C ILE A 3 -15.69 13.44 -0.58
N MET A 4 -15.43 13.45 -1.88
CA MET A 4 -15.17 14.67 -2.66
C MET A 4 -16.44 15.23 -3.35
N LYS A 5 -17.62 15.08 -2.73
CA LYS A 5 -18.91 15.63 -3.22
C LYS A 5 -19.26 15.19 -4.66
N GLY A 6 -18.91 13.98 -5.04
CA GLY A 6 -19.22 13.40 -6.34
C GLY A 6 -18.13 13.51 -7.38
N ASP A 7 -17.00 14.11 -7.09
CA ASP A 7 -15.84 14.08 -7.98
C ASP A 7 -15.07 12.75 -7.82
N SER A 8 -14.81 12.11 -8.94
CA SER A 8 -14.01 10.88 -9.00
C SER A 8 -12.53 11.22 -9.03
N ILE A 9 -11.77 10.73 -8.06
CA ILE A 9 -10.33 10.91 -8.01
C ILE A 9 -9.64 9.55 -8.14
N ASN A 10 -8.75 9.44 -9.12
CA ASN A 10 -7.86 8.31 -9.25
C ASN A 10 -6.56 8.56 -8.45
N LEU A 11 -6.15 7.57 -7.66
CA LEU A 11 -4.90 7.62 -6.92
C LEU A 11 -3.77 6.96 -7.72
N SER A 12 -2.55 7.48 -7.55
CA SER A 12 -1.36 6.90 -8.17
C SER A 12 -0.94 5.62 -7.45
N VAL A 13 -0.96 4.51 -8.16
CA VAL A 13 -0.42 3.23 -7.69
C VAL A 13 1.10 3.29 -7.63
N ALA A 14 1.75 3.97 -8.60
CA ALA A 14 3.20 4.11 -8.65
C ALA A 14 3.75 4.83 -7.40
N TYR A 15 3.03 5.82 -6.87
CA TYR A 15 3.42 6.52 -5.65
C TYR A 15 3.51 5.56 -4.46
N ILE A 16 2.44 4.82 -4.19
CA ILE A 16 2.40 3.87 -3.06
C ILE A 16 3.40 2.73 -3.26
N ALA A 17 3.52 2.21 -4.49
CA ALA A 17 4.50 1.18 -4.82
C ALA A 17 5.94 1.65 -4.55
N ARG A 18 6.27 2.91 -4.89
CA ARG A 18 7.57 3.52 -4.59
C ARG A 18 7.83 3.60 -3.09
N MET A 19 6.85 4.09 -2.30
CA MET A 19 6.98 4.17 -0.83
C MET A 19 7.20 2.81 -0.21
N MET A 20 6.40 1.82 -0.61
CA MET A 20 6.52 0.45 -0.14
C MET A 20 7.89 -0.17 -0.49
N LEU A 21 8.36 0.00 -1.72
CA LEU A 21 9.65 -0.55 -2.15
C LEU A 21 10.83 0.13 -1.46
N GLN A 22 10.75 1.43 -1.17
CA GLN A 22 11.77 2.13 -0.37
C GLN A 22 11.87 1.56 1.04
N GLU A 23 10.74 1.29 1.69
CA GLU A 23 10.72 0.70 3.03
C GLU A 23 11.26 -0.73 3.02
N LYS A 24 10.77 -1.58 2.12
CA LYS A 24 11.25 -2.96 1.95
C LYS A 24 12.74 -3.02 1.60
N ALA A 25 13.25 -2.07 0.82
CA ALA A 25 14.67 -1.96 0.51
C ALA A 25 15.52 -1.65 1.76
N LEU A 26 15.06 -0.73 2.62
CA LEU A 26 15.73 -0.45 3.89
C LEU A 26 15.70 -1.66 4.83
N GLU A 27 14.58 -2.35 4.94
CA GLU A 27 14.48 -3.56 5.75
C GLU A 27 15.41 -4.67 5.24
N TYR A 28 15.48 -4.85 3.91
CA TYR A 28 16.42 -5.78 3.27
C TYR A 28 17.86 -5.43 3.60
N TYR A 29 18.23 -4.15 3.45
CA TYR A 29 19.57 -3.66 3.76
C TYR A 29 19.93 -3.88 5.24
N PHE A 30 19.06 -3.49 6.18
CA PHE A 30 19.31 -3.69 7.62
C PHE A 30 19.36 -5.16 8.04
N SER A 31 18.57 -6.01 7.36
CA SER A 31 18.61 -7.45 7.60
C SER A 31 19.79 -8.16 6.91
N GLN A 32 20.67 -7.42 6.22
CA GLN A 32 21.77 -7.99 5.45
C GLN A 32 21.29 -9.03 4.42
N GLY A 33 20.21 -8.69 3.69
CA GLY A 33 19.64 -9.55 2.64
C GLY A 33 18.77 -10.72 3.14
N LYS A 34 18.41 -10.76 4.42
CA LYS A 34 17.57 -11.86 4.97
C LYS A 34 16.09 -11.68 4.71
N LYS A 35 15.61 -10.45 4.56
CA LYS A 35 14.21 -10.16 4.20
C LYS A 35 14.07 -10.14 2.67
N SER A 36 12.88 -10.46 2.16
CA SER A 36 12.59 -10.44 0.73
C SER A 36 12.05 -9.09 0.26
N ILE A 37 12.35 -8.72 -0.99
CA ILE A 37 11.73 -7.58 -1.66
C ILE A 37 10.72 -8.10 -2.67
N ASN A 38 9.45 -7.87 -2.41
CA ASN A 38 8.34 -8.27 -3.27
C ASN A 38 7.15 -7.33 -3.11
N MET A 39 6.17 -7.41 -4.03
CA MET A 39 4.93 -6.64 -4.00
C MET A 39 3.75 -7.42 -3.41
N ARG A 40 4.03 -8.53 -2.71
CA ARG A 40 2.98 -9.30 -2.03
C ARG A 40 2.51 -8.57 -0.78
N GLY A 41 1.24 -8.67 -0.52
CA GLY A 41 0.61 -8.08 0.66
C GLY A 41 -0.90 -8.15 0.56
N MET A 42 -1.57 -7.78 1.63
CA MET A 42 -3.03 -7.67 1.71
C MET A 42 -3.48 -6.22 1.50
N SER A 43 -4.77 -6.01 1.24
CA SER A 43 -5.35 -4.67 1.07
C SER A 43 -5.16 -3.78 2.30
N SER A 44 -5.15 -4.36 3.50
CA SER A 44 -4.82 -3.66 4.75
C SER A 44 -3.45 -2.99 4.71
N MET A 45 -2.47 -3.64 4.07
CA MET A 45 -1.13 -3.07 3.88
C MET A 45 -1.17 -1.81 3.00
N LEU A 46 -2.01 -1.77 1.97
CA LEU A 46 -2.21 -0.56 1.16
C LEU A 46 -2.69 0.61 2.02
N ILE A 47 -3.69 0.37 2.87
CA ILE A 47 -4.23 1.37 3.80
C ILE A 47 -3.13 1.85 4.76
N HIS A 48 -2.31 0.93 5.29
CA HIS A 48 -1.18 1.28 6.14
C HIS A 48 -0.21 2.25 5.43
N TYR A 49 0.16 1.98 4.18
CA TYR A 49 1.07 2.86 3.43
C TYR A 49 0.44 4.21 3.09
N ILE A 50 -0.86 4.25 2.74
CA ILE A 50 -1.59 5.50 2.53
C ILE A 50 -1.60 6.33 3.81
N ASN A 51 -1.88 5.74 4.96
CA ASN A 51 -1.89 6.44 6.24
C ASN A 51 -0.51 6.93 6.66
N LYS A 52 0.55 6.24 6.28
CA LYS A 52 1.94 6.57 6.64
C LYS A 52 2.58 7.60 5.73
N TYR A 53 2.35 7.49 4.43
CA TYR A 53 3.03 8.28 3.40
C TYR A 53 2.11 9.22 2.64
N GLY A 54 0.80 9.09 2.83
CA GLY A 54 -0.19 9.83 2.07
C GLY A 54 -0.50 9.18 0.72
N ALA A 55 -1.13 9.96 -0.14
CA ALA A 55 -1.48 9.57 -1.50
C ALA A 55 -1.21 10.71 -2.47
N GLU A 56 -1.00 10.38 -3.73
CA GLU A 56 -0.91 11.33 -4.83
C GLU A 56 -2.05 11.09 -5.82
N PRO A 57 -2.63 12.15 -6.42
CA PRO A 57 -3.52 12.00 -7.55
C PRO A 57 -2.80 11.33 -8.72
N TYR A 58 -3.52 10.53 -9.49
CA TYR A 58 -2.98 9.88 -10.68
C TYR A 58 -2.33 10.87 -11.65
N ASP A 59 -2.97 12.02 -11.89
CA ASP A 59 -2.48 13.04 -12.82
C ASP A 59 -1.17 13.72 -12.36
N SER A 60 -0.86 13.65 -11.05
CA SER A 60 0.40 14.19 -10.51
C SER A 60 1.56 13.20 -10.65
N TYR A 61 1.27 11.92 -10.64
CA TYR A 61 2.26 10.86 -10.78
C TYR A 61 1.65 9.68 -11.52
N GLU A 62 1.60 9.80 -12.84
CA GLU A 62 1.01 8.80 -13.73
C GLU A 62 1.78 7.49 -13.69
N ASP A 63 1.04 6.39 -13.65
CA ASP A 63 1.62 5.06 -13.81
C ASP A 63 2.15 4.90 -15.23
N LYS A 64 3.44 4.62 -15.38
CA LYS A 64 3.99 4.25 -16.69
C LYS A 64 3.32 2.98 -17.18
N LYS A 65 2.98 2.95 -18.45
CA LYS A 65 2.46 1.73 -19.09
C LYS A 65 3.52 0.63 -19.03
N ASP A 66 3.08 -0.58 -18.72
CA ASP A 66 3.90 -1.80 -18.74
C ASP A 66 4.97 -1.92 -17.63
N ILE A 67 4.77 -1.33 -16.46
CA ILE A 67 5.65 -1.56 -15.32
C ILE A 67 5.61 -3.03 -14.90
N ASN A 68 6.74 -3.70 -14.99
CA ASN A 68 6.89 -5.04 -14.43
C ASN A 68 7.45 -4.97 -13.01
N TYR A 69 6.57 -4.92 -12.02
CA TYR A 69 6.96 -4.82 -10.60
C TYR A 69 7.85 -5.99 -10.12
N LYS A 70 7.73 -7.18 -10.71
CA LYS A 70 8.62 -8.31 -10.40
C LYS A 70 10.06 -8.04 -10.84
N VAL A 71 10.22 -7.39 -11.99
CA VAL A 71 11.54 -6.97 -12.49
C VAL A 71 12.06 -5.81 -11.64
N LEU A 72 11.21 -4.85 -11.28
CA LEU A 72 11.56 -3.73 -10.42
C LEU A 72 12.06 -4.21 -9.04
N CYS A 73 11.36 -5.14 -8.40
CA CYS A 73 11.82 -5.74 -7.14
C CYS A 73 13.22 -6.34 -7.23
N ARG A 74 13.53 -7.05 -8.33
CA ARG A 74 14.88 -7.60 -8.56
C ARG A 74 15.94 -6.52 -8.72
N LYS A 75 15.61 -5.41 -9.41
CA LYS A 75 16.52 -4.26 -9.55
C LYS A 75 16.79 -3.60 -8.21
N VAL A 76 15.75 -3.41 -7.40
CA VAL A 76 15.87 -2.88 -6.01
C VAL A 76 16.76 -3.80 -5.18
N GLU A 77 16.57 -5.11 -5.25
CA GLU A 77 17.40 -6.09 -4.56
C GLU A 77 18.86 -6.02 -5.00
N GLN A 78 19.13 -5.86 -6.30
CA GLN A 78 20.49 -5.69 -6.82
C GLN A 78 21.18 -4.43 -6.28
N VAL A 79 20.48 -3.30 -6.20
CA VAL A 79 20.98 -2.05 -5.60
C VAL A 79 21.32 -2.28 -4.12
N CYS A 80 20.41 -2.90 -3.36
CA CYS A 80 20.64 -3.21 -1.95
C CYS A 80 21.83 -4.14 -1.75
N ASN A 81 21.95 -5.20 -2.53
CA ASN A 81 23.09 -6.13 -2.47
C ASN A 81 24.41 -5.43 -2.81
N GLY A 82 24.40 -4.54 -3.81
CA GLY A 82 25.57 -3.72 -4.14
C GLY A 82 25.98 -2.81 -2.98
N ALA A 83 25.02 -2.18 -2.31
CA ALA A 83 25.25 -1.33 -1.14
C ALA A 83 25.81 -2.12 0.06
N ILE A 84 25.24 -3.31 0.33
CA ILE A 84 25.69 -4.21 1.40
C ILE A 84 27.16 -4.65 1.13
N ALA A 85 27.44 -5.13 -0.08
CA ALA A 85 28.78 -5.61 -0.46
C ALA A 85 29.87 -4.53 -0.36
N LYS A 86 29.51 -3.28 -0.65
CA LYS A 86 30.42 -2.12 -0.58
C LYS A 86 30.50 -1.49 0.81
N GLY A 87 29.65 -1.90 1.75
CA GLY A 87 29.50 -1.22 3.04
C GLY A 87 29.00 0.22 2.88
N ALA A 88 28.21 0.50 1.86
CA ALA A 88 27.70 1.84 1.58
C ALA A 88 26.72 2.28 2.68
N GLY A 89 26.79 3.54 3.07
CA GLY A 89 25.85 4.11 4.07
C GLY A 89 24.44 4.30 3.50
N ILE A 90 23.47 4.47 4.40
CA ILE A 90 22.04 4.63 4.06
C ILE A 90 21.80 5.78 3.09
N ALA A 91 22.54 6.90 3.24
CA ALA A 91 22.38 8.04 2.35
C ALA A 91 22.67 7.68 0.88
N LYS A 92 23.76 6.93 0.64
CA LYS A 92 24.14 6.46 -0.69
C LYS A 92 23.14 5.43 -1.24
N LEU A 93 22.70 4.51 -0.40
CA LEU A 93 21.64 3.56 -0.79
C LEU A 93 20.36 4.30 -1.22
N LYS A 94 19.91 5.29 -0.45
CA LYS A 94 18.72 6.07 -0.80
C LYS A 94 18.88 6.85 -2.12
N GLU A 95 20.05 7.41 -2.37
CA GLU A 95 20.37 8.07 -3.64
C GLU A 95 20.24 7.08 -4.82
N GLU A 96 20.91 5.92 -4.75
CA GLU A 96 20.88 4.90 -5.80
C GLU A 96 19.45 4.32 -6.00
N LEU A 97 18.66 4.18 -4.93
CA LEU A 97 17.26 3.76 -5.03
C LEU A 97 16.39 4.84 -5.68
N ASN A 98 16.59 6.12 -5.34
CA ASN A 98 15.85 7.21 -5.98
C ASN A 98 16.14 7.30 -7.48
N ASP A 99 17.41 7.19 -7.88
CA ASP A 99 17.80 7.16 -9.31
C ASP A 99 17.12 5.99 -10.04
N LEU A 100 17.08 4.81 -9.41
CA LEU A 100 16.38 3.65 -9.97
C LEU A 100 14.88 3.93 -10.11
N PHE A 101 14.21 4.42 -9.05
CA PHE A 101 12.78 4.69 -9.10
C PHE A 101 12.42 5.79 -10.09
N ASP A 102 13.22 6.85 -10.19
CA ASP A 102 13.02 7.92 -11.17
C ASP A 102 13.10 7.39 -12.59
N SER A 103 14.01 6.45 -12.86
CA SER A 103 14.11 5.83 -14.18
C SER A 103 12.95 4.88 -14.50
N GLU A 104 12.48 4.11 -13.51
CA GLU A 104 11.47 3.04 -13.71
C GLU A 104 10.02 3.56 -13.54
N LEU A 105 9.77 4.36 -12.50
CA LEU A 105 8.44 4.85 -12.14
C LEU A 105 8.18 6.28 -12.58
N GLY A 106 9.22 7.09 -12.74
CA GLY A 106 9.15 8.52 -12.99
C GLY A 106 9.64 9.35 -11.82
N TYR A 107 9.91 10.62 -12.09
CA TYR A 107 10.36 11.56 -11.06
C TYR A 107 9.29 11.76 -10.01
N MET A 108 9.72 11.78 -8.74
CA MET A 108 8.79 12.06 -7.63
C MET A 108 8.16 13.45 -7.83
N PRO A 109 6.83 13.58 -7.76
CA PRO A 109 6.17 14.86 -7.86
C PRO A 109 6.56 15.80 -6.71
N ALA A 110 6.27 17.08 -6.87
CA ALA A 110 6.39 18.04 -5.77
C ALA A 110 5.46 17.60 -4.61
N GLN A 111 5.92 17.79 -3.38
CA GLN A 111 5.13 17.42 -2.19
C GLN A 111 3.97 18.40 -1.89
N GLN A 112 3.49 19.08 -2.89
CA GLN A 112 2.37 20.02 -2.83
C GLN A 112 1.38 19.67 -3.94
N ILE A 113 0.22 19.22 -3.53
CA ILE A 113 -0.89 18.83 -4.41
C ILE A 113 -1.85 20.02 -4.48
N HIS A 114 -2.04 20.56 -5.69
CA HIS A 114 -3.01 21.62 -5.94
C HIS A 114 -4.31 21.01 -6.46
N MET A 115 -5.35 20.99 -5.65
CA MET A 115 -6.64 20.43 -6.04
C MET A 115 -7.80 21.24 -5.46
N LEU A 116 -8.83 21.47 -6.28
CA LEU A 116 -10.05 22.19 -5.89
C LEU A 116 -9.79 23.57 -5.24
N GLY A 117 -8.70 24.25 -5.65
CA GLY A 117 -8.34 25.59 -5.13
C GLY A 117 -7.63 25.57 -3.77
N ALA A 118 -7.22 24.42 -3.28
CA ALA A 118 -6.44 24.25 -2.07
C ALA A 118 -5.11 23.55 -2.35
N GLU A 119 -4.16 23.71 -1.44
CA GLU A 119 -2.88 23.02 -1.43
C GLU A 119 -2.86 21.98 -0.32
N TYR A 120 -2.39 20.79 -0.64
CA TYR A 120 -2.30 19.65 0.28
C TYR A 120 -0.90 19.05 0.24
N THR A 121 -0.43 18.59 1.37
CA THR A 121 0.61 17.55 1.40
C THR A 121 0.00 16.19 1.03
N PRO A 122 0.81 15.19 0.62
CA PRO A 122 0.28 13.84 0.33
C PRO A 122 -0.55 13.23 1.48
N LEU A 123 -0.17 13.49 2.75
CA LEU A 123 -0.93 13.04 3.92
C LEU A 123 -2.26 13.76 4.08
N GLU A 124 -2.27 15.09 3.97
CA GLU A 124 -3.51 15.87 4.02
C GLU A 124 -4.45 15.52 2.87
N PHE A 125 -3.90 15.26 1.69
CA PHE A 125 -4.68 14.80 0.55
C PHE A 125 -5.30 13.43 0.83
N ALA A 126 -4.53 12.45 1.31
CA ALA A 126 -5.05 11.14 1.69
C ALA A 126 -6.19 11.25 2.71
N HIS A 127 -6.02 12.05 3.76
CA HIS A 127 -7.05 12.27 4.78
C HIS A 127 -8.26 13.05 4.24
N SER A 128 -8.11 13.89 3.22
CA SER A 128 -9.25 14.55 2.56
C SER A 128 -10.08 13.58 1.72
N VAL A 129 -9.46 12.50 1.25
CA VAL A 129 -10.14 11.43 0.49
C VAL A 129 -10.82 10.44 1.42
N CYS A 130 -10.10 9.96 2.45
CA CYS A 130 -10.63 9.00 3.41
C CYS A 130 -9.81 9.01 4.71
N TYR A 131 -10.49 8.97 5.86
CA TYR A 131 -9.83 8.82 7.15
C TYR A 131 -9.50 7.35 7.44
N PRO A 132 -8.43 7.08 8.23
CA PRO A 132 -8.06 5.72 8.61
C PRO A 132 -9.19 4.92 9.27
N GLU A 133 -10.04 5.58 10.04
CA GLU A 133 -11.15 4.99 10.80
C GLU A 133 -12.35 4.59 9.91
N GLU A 134 -12.35 4.98 8.64
CA GLU A 134 -13.40 4.62 7.68
C GLU A 134 -13.20 3.21 7.07
N TYR A 135 -12.04 2.60 7.32
CA TYR A 135 -11.74 1.25 6.87
C TYR A 135 -11.91 0.24 8.00
N VAL A 136 -12.58 -0.85 7.73
CA VAL A 136 -12.71 -1.98 8.63
C VAL A 136 -12.29 -3.25 7.91
N ALA A 137 -11.30 -3.95 8.47
CA ALA A 137 -10.88 -5.25 7.99
C ALA A 137 -11.71 -6.34 8.69
N LEU A 138 -12.50 -7.08 7.91
CA LEU A 138 -13.40 -8.14 8.40
C LEU A 138 -12.94 -9.49 7.89
N THR A 139 -13.19 -10.53 8.68
CA THR A 139 -12.96 -11.92 8.29
C THR A 139 -13.98 -12.84 8.92
N SER A 140 -14.03 -14.12 8.50
CA SER A 140 -14.93 -15.10 9.07
C SER A 140 -14.24 -16.47 9.15
N PHE A 141 -13.71 -16.78 10.33
CA PHE A 141 -13.07 -18.06 10.64
C PHE A 141 -13.72 -18.72 11.84
N THR A 142 -14.11 -19.98 11.71
CA THR A 142 -14.81 -20.74 12.78
C THR A 142 -13.89 -21.21 13.90
N HIS A 143 -12.57 -21.22 13.69
CA HIS A 143 -11.59 -21.66 14.68
C HIS A 143 -11.05 -20.53 15.58
N HIS A 144 -11.49 -19.30 15.33
CA HIS A 144 -11.25 -18.14 16.19
C HIS A 144 -12.56 -17.63 16.78
N PRO A 145 -12.54 -17.06 18.01
CA PRO A 145 -13.73 -16.45 18.59
C PRO A 145 -14.33 -15.37 17.69
N PHE A 146 -15.64 -15.36 17.54
CA PHE A 146 -16.32 -14.27 16.83
C PHE A 146 -16.38 -13.01 17.67
N ARG A 147 -16.37 -11.85 17.00
CA ARG A 147 -16.40 -10.50 17.58
C ARG A 147 -15.14 -10.12 18.33
N GLU A 148 -14.03 -10.77 18.01
CA GLU A 148 -12.69 -10.46 18.49
C GLU A 148 -11.78 -10.16 17.30
N TYR A 149 -10.76 -9.36 17.55
CA TYR A 149 -9.70 -9.08 16.57
C TYR A 149 -8.62 -10.14 16.71
N PHE A 150 -8.11 -10.58 15.60
CA PHE A 150 -6.92 -11.43 15.55
C PHE A 150 -6.13 -11.16 14.27
N SER A 151 -4.83 -11.40 14.31
CA SER A 151 -3.98 -11.30 13.13
C SER A 151 -4.10 -12.57 12.28
N LEU A 152 -4.43 -12.41 11.00
CA LEU A 152 -4.47 -13.54 10.07
C LEU A 152 -3.08 -14.15 9.89
N GLU A 153 -2.95 -15.44 10.15
CA GLU A 153 -1.71 -16.24 10.02
C GLU A 153 -1.47 -16.67 8.56
N VAL A 154 -1.49 -15.69 7.65
CA VAL A 154 -1.20 -15.91 6.23
C VAL A 154 0.08 -15.19 5.83
N ALA A 155 0.82 -15.78 4.88
CA ALA A 155 2.13 -15.26 4.47
C ALA A 155 2.09 -13.83 3.91
N ASP A 156 0.94 -13.41 3.38
CA ASP A 156 0.77 -12.09 2.79
C ASP A 156 0.40 -11.01 3.83
N ASN A 157 0.02 -11.40 5.07
CA ASN A 157 -0.15 -10.49 6.19
C ASN A 157 1.20 -10.14 6.85
N GLN A 158 2.07 -9.47 6.10
CA GLN A 158 3.44 -9.16 6.52
C GLN A 158 3.51 -8.13 7.65
N LEU A 159 2.47 -7.31 7.82
CA LEU A 159 2.38 -6.28 8.85
C LEU A 159 1.67 -6.78 10.12
N HIS A 160 1.21 -8.05 10.12
CA HIS A 160 0.42 -8.62 11.20
C HIS A 160 -0.84 -7.82 11.52
N ASP A 161 -1.48 -7.27 10.48
CA ASP A 161 -2.72 -6.54 10.59
C ASP A 161 -3.81 -7.41 11.24
N GLU A 162 -4.62 -6.78 12.08
CA GLU A 162 -5.71 -7.44 12.79
C GLU A 162 -7.03 -7.29 12.03
N PHE A 163 -7.81 -8.35 12.04
CA PHE A 163 -9.12 -8.44 11.39
C PHE A 163 -10.18 -8.75 12.44
N LEU A 164 -11.31 -8.06 12.36
CA LEU A 164 -12.47 -8.39 13.19
C LEU A 164 -13.13 -9.66 12.65
N ASN A 165 -13.14 -10.72 13.46
CA ASN A 165 -13.77 -11.99 13.12
C ASN A 165 -15.28 -11.95 13.38
N ILE A 166 -16.08 -12.17 12.36
CA ILE A 166 -17.55 -12.17 12.48
C ILE A 166 -18.14 -13.43 11.81
N PRO A 167 -19.35 -13.85 12.21
CA PRO A 167 -20.04 -14.94 11.53
C PRO A 167 -20.23 -14.67 10.03
N ILE A 168 -20.19 -15.70 9.21
CA ILE A 168 -20.26 -15.58 7.75
C ILE A 168 -21.54 -14.85 7.28
N ASP A 169 -22.66 -15.11 7.92
CA ASP A 169 -23.93 -14.45 7.57
C ASP A 169 -23.87 -12.95 7.88
N GLU A 170 -23.21 -12.57 8.97
CA GLU A 170 -22.99 -11.17 9.35
C GLU A 170 -22.02 -10.49 8.36
N LEU A 171 -20.95 -11.18 7.96
CA LEU A 171 -20.02 -10.71 6.93
C LEU A 171 -20.75 -10.44 5.60
N MET A 172 -21.57 -11.38 5.15
CA MET A 172 -22.35 -11.22 3.91
C MET A 172 -23.34 -10.04 3.99
N LEU A 173 -23.96 -9.84 5.17
CA LEU A 173 -24.84 -8.70 5.40
C LEU A 173 -24.07 -7.36 5.35
N HIS A 174 -22.85 -7.29 5.91
CA HIS A 174 -22.00 -6.09 5.83
C HIS A 174 -21.62 -5.78 4.39
N ILE A 175 -21.22 -6.79 3.60
CA ILE A 175 -20.91 -6.64 2.18
C ILE A 175 -22.13 -6.09 1.42
N GLN A 176 -23.29 -6.71 1.61
CA GLN A 176 -24.53 -6.25 0.95
C GLN A 176 -24.86 -4.79 1.30
N LYS A 177 -24.83 -4.44 2.58
CA LYS A 177 -25.11 -3.07 3.03
C LYS A 177 -24.10 -2.05 2.51
N ALA A 178 -22.82 -2.41 2.45
CA ALA A 178 -21.78 -1.54 1.89
C ALA A 178 -22.11 -1.22 0.43
N ILE A 179 -22.43 -2.23 -0.37
CA ILE A 179 -22.75 -2.07 -1.79
C ILE A 179 -24.07 -1.27 -1.97
N GLU A 180 -25.09 -1.55 -1.17
CA GLU A 180 -26.38 -0.82 -1.20
C GLU A 180 -26.20 0.67 -0.87
N ASN A 181 -25.22 0.99 -0.02
CA ASN A 181 -24.88 2.37 0.32
C ASN A 181 -23.85 3.01 -0.63
N GLY A 182 -23.48 2.32 -1.71
CA GLY A 182 -22.53 2.84 -2.72
C GLY A 182 -21.06 2.75 -2.33
N HIS A 183 -20.72 1.98 -1.29
CA HIS A 183 -19.33 1.76 -0.88
C HIS A 183 -18.73 0.55 -1.60
N PRO A 184 -17.54 0.65 -2.18
CA PRO A 184 -16.85 -0.50 -2.74
C PRO A 184 -16.38 -1.45 -1.63
N VAL A 185 -16.34 -2.74 -1.95
CA VAL A 185 -15.81 -3.78 -1.06
C VAL A 185 -14.59 -4.40 -1.73
N CYS A 186 -13.45 -4.38 -1.03
CA CYS A 186 -12.29 -5.15 -1.43
C CYS A 186 -12.40 -6.56 -0.86
N TRP A 187 -12.42 -7.55 -1.73
CA TRP A 187 -12.52 -8.95 -1.38
C TRP A 187 -11.19 -9.67 -1.66
N GLU A 188 -10.66 -10.32 -0.65
CA GLU A 188 -9.52 -11.21 -0.78
C GLU A 188 -9.93 -12.61 -0.31
N GLY A 189 -9.62 -13.62 -1.09
CA GLY A 189 -9.97 -15.00 -0.77
C GLY A 189 -9.02 -15.98 -1.43
N ASP A 190 -8.84 -17.13 -0.80
CA ASP A 190 -8.14 -18.27 -1.39
C ASP A 190 -9.11 -19.01 -2.31
N ILE A 191 -8.72 -19.16 -3.57
CA ILE A 191 -9.45 -19.91 -4.60
C ILE A 191 -8.73 -21.21 -4.99
N SER A 192 -7.67 -21.59 -4.25
CA SER A 192 -6.99 -22.87 -4.46
C SER A 192 -7.87 -24.01 -3.95
N GLU A 193 -8.12 -25.01 -4.80
CA GLU A 193 -8.74 -26.28 -4.45
C GLU A 193 -7.66 -27.30 -4.01
#